data_26e8bffeed1d583b99124182af420f8f
#
_entry.id   26e8bffeed1d583b99124182af420f8f
#
_cell.length_a   1.000
_cell.length_b   1.000
_cell.length_c   1.000
_cell.angle_alpha   90.00
_cell.angle_beta   90.00
_cell.angle_gamma   90.00
#
_symmetry.space_group_name_H-M   'P 1'
#
loop_
_entity.id
_entity.type
_entity.pdbx_description
1 polymer ?
#
loop_
_entity_poly.entity_id
_entity_poly.type
_entity_poly.pdbx_seq_one_letter_code
_entity_poly.pdbx_strand_id
1 'polypeptide(L)'
;GYSSAASDVYKRQLQDKIDATDAWNLDSRLERAMDALRCPPEDQVVDTLSGGERRRVALCRLLLQQPDILLLDEPTNHLDAESIDWLEQHLQQYTGTVICITHDRYFLDHVAGWILELDRGEGIPWKGNYSSWLDQKTKRMAQEEKQASKRRKTLERELEWINMAPKARQAKGKARLNSYEALLNEDQKEREAKLEIFIPNGPRLGNKVIEAQHVAKAFGDKLLFDDLNFMLPPNGIVGVIGPNGAGKTTLFKMIMGMESIDKGSFEVGETVKVGYADQTHKDIDPKKTVYQVVSGGQEFIRVGGKEVNSRAYLSKFNFAGADQEKLCGVLSGGERNRLHLALTLKAEANVLLLDEPTNDIDVNTLRALEEGLENFAGCAVVVSHDRWFLDRICTHILSFEGDSNVVFYEGSYSEYEAVSYTHLTLPTNSL
;
A
#
# COMPACT_ATOMS: atom_id res chain seq x y z
N GLY A 1 -1.77 -67.52 9.02
CA GLY A 1 -2.54 -67.03 7.86
C GLY A 1 -3.34 -65.75 8.11
N TYR A 2 -3.76 -65.49 9.35
CA TYR A 2 -4.56 -64.28 9.66
C TYR A 2 -3.75 -62.98 9.79
N SER A 3 -2.46 -63.06 10.09
CA SER A 3 -1.59 -61.87 10.25
C SER A 3 -1.22 -61.22 8.92
N SER A 4 -1.10 -61.98 7.83
CA SER A 4 -0.73 -61.48 6.49
C SER A 4 -1.91 -60.74 5.86
N ALA A 5 -3.15 -61.25 5.90
CA ALA A 5 -4.29 -60.60 5.29
C ALA A 5 -4.66 -59.26 5.95
N ALA A 6 -4.57 -59.15 7.29
CA ALA A 6 -4.79 -57.90 8.00
C ALA A 6 -3.71 -56.84 7.64
N SER A 7 -2.47 -57.25 7.47
CA SER A 7 -1.37 -56.38 7.02
C SER A 7 -1.60 -55.85 5.58
N ASP A 8 -2.10 -56.72 4.69
CA ASP A 8 -2.36 -56.37 3.29
C ASP A 8 -3.55 -55.42 3.14
N VAL A 9 -4.61 -55.59 3.97
CA VAL A 9 -5.73 -54.68 4.04
C VAL A 9 -5.28 -53.32 4.55
N TYR A 10 -4.47 -53.26 5.60
CA TYR A 10 -3.94 -52.01 6.14
C TYR A 10 -3.03 -51.28 5.15
N LYS A 11 -2.15 -52.02 4.46
CA LYS A 11 -1.31 -51.43 3.39
C LYS A 11 -2.16 -50.85 2.26
N ARG A 12 -3.20 -51.55 1.84
CA ARG A 12 -4.09 -51.08 0.79
C ARG A 12 -4.84 -49.79 1.23
N GLN A 13 -5.33 -49.77 2.46
CA GLN A 13 -5.96 -48.54 3.03
C GLN A 13 -5.00 -47.37 3.13
N LEU A 14 -3.72 -47.61 3.45
CA LEU A 14 -2.67 -46.57 3.43
C LEU A 14 -2.37 -46.12 2.01
N GLN A 15 -2.28 -47.02 1.06
CA GLN A 15 -2.09 -46.72 -0.36
C GLN A 15 -3.22 -45.87 -0.88
N ASP A 16 -4.48 -46.28 -0.64
CA ASP A 16 -5.67 -45.55 -1.06
C ASP A 16 -5.70 -44.13 -0.45
N LYS A 17 -5.24 -43.96 0.80
CA LYS A 17 -5.10 -42.63 1.41
C LYS A 17 -4.00 -41.79 0.76
N ILE A 18 -2.84 -42.36 0.50
CA ILE A 18 -1.72 -41.70 -0.16
C ILE A 18 -2.13 -41.24 -1.57
N ASP A 19 -2.82 -42.12 -2.32
CA ASP A 19 -3.32 -41.83 -3.65
C ASP A 19 -4.42 -40.76 -3.64
N ALA A 20 -5.35 -40.84 -2.68
CA ALA A 20 -6.44 -39.87 -2.53
C ALA A 20 -5.96 -38.47 -2.12
N THR A 21 -4.83 -38.37 -1.43
CA THR A 21 -4.24 -37.10 -0.97
C THR A 21 -3.11 -36.61 -1.89
N ASP A 22 -2.78 -37.33 -2.97
CA ASP A 22 -1.63 -37.06 -3.85
C ASP A 22 -0.31 -36.88 -3.07
N ALA A 23 -0.14 -37.69 -2.01
CA ALA A 23 1.00 -37.55 -1.11
C ALA A 23 2.34 -37.96 -1.74
N TRP A 24 2.34 -38.65 -2.89
CA TRP A 24 3.55 -38.98 -3.65
C TRP A 24 4.28 -37.72 -4.18
N ASN A 25 3.54 -36.64 -4.43
CA ASN A 25 4.06 -35.38 -4.95
C ASN A 25 4.28 -34.32 -3.86
N LEU A 26 4.20 -34.74 -2.56
CA LEU A 26 4.25 -33.79 -1.44
C LEU A 26 5.54 -32.99 -1.43
N ASP A 27 6.69 -33.64 -1.56
CA ASP A 27 8.00 -32.98 -1.52
C ASP A 27 8.13 -31.97 -2.68
N SER A 28 7.76 -32.37 -3.89
CA SER A 28 7.79 -31.48 -5.06
C SER A 28 6.80 -30.31 -4.95
N ARG A 29 5.66 -30.49 -4.28
CA ARG A 29 4.70 -29.42 -4.01
C ARG A 29 5.24 -28.46 -2.94
N LEU A 30 5.89 -29.02 -1.91
CA LEU A 30 6.52 -28.25 -0.85
C LEU A 30 7.66 -27.39 -1.42
N GLU A 31 8.59 -27.97 -2.17
CA GLU A 31 9.70 -27.25 -2.81
C GLU A 31 9.19 -26.12 -3.68
N ARG A 32 8.24 -26.38 -4.57
CA ARG A 32 7.67 -25.34 -5.44
C ARG A 32 7.02 -24.20 -4.68
N ALA A 33 6.28 -24.49 -3.61
CA ALA A 33 5.63 -23.47 -2.80
C ALA A 33 6.65 -22.67 -1.96
N MET A 34 7.70 -23.32 -1.46
CA MET A 34 8.79 -22.67 -0.74
C MET A 34 9.60 -21.75 -1.66
N ASP A 35 9.94 -22.20 -2.85
CA ASP A 35 10.65 -21.39 -3.85
C ASP A 35 9.83 -20.16 -4.27
N ALA A 36 8.55 -20.38 -4.63
CA ALA A 36 7.67 -19.32 -5.09
C ALA A 36 7.41 -18.24 -4.03
N LEU A 37 7.29 -18.63 -2.76
CA LEU A 37 7.15 -17.69 -1.64
C LEU A 37 8.51 -17.26 -1.06
N ARG A 38 9.62 -17.66 -1.67
CA ARG A 38 10.98 -17.35 -1.20
C ARG A 38 11.13 -17.63 0.30
N CYS A 39 10.68 -18.82 0.72
CA CYS A 39 10.85 -19.27 2.07
C CYS A 39 12.33 -19.49 2.40
N PRO A 40 12.73 -19.35 3.68
CA PRO A 40 14.09 -19.68 4.11
C PRO A 40 14.40 -21.16 3.90
N PRO A 41 15.70 -21.57 3.92
CA PRO A 41 16.10 -22.95 3.82
C PRO A 41 15.39 -23.85 4.85
N GLU A 42 15.11 -25.09 4.47
CA GLU A 42 14.31 -26.04 5.27
C GLU A 42 14.93 -26.41 6.63
N ASP A 43 16.25 -26.30 6.75
CA ASP A 43 17.01 -26.58 7.97
C ASP A 43 17.10 -25.39 8.93
N GLN A 44 16.59 -24.22 8.53
CA GLN A 44 16.65 -23.01 9.36
C GLN A 44 15.64 -23.04 10.51
N VAL A 45 16.13 -22.77 11.72
CA VAL A 45 15.28 -22.77 12.92
C VAL A 45 14.29 -21.60 12.90
N VAL A 46 12.99 -21.87 13.10
CA VAL A 46 11.90 -20.89 13.01
C VAL A 46 12.10 -19.69 13.95
N ASP A 47 12.70 -19.88 15.12
CA ASP A 47 12.94 -18.81 16.09
C ASP A 47 13.96 -17.77 15.62
N THR A 48 14.82 -18.12 14.67
CA THR A 48 15.84 -17.22 14.08
C THR A 48 15.32 -16.42 12.90
N LEU A 49 14.11 -16.74 12.41
CA LEU A 49 13.53 -16.10 11.26
C LEU A 49 13.07 -14.65 11.56
N SER A 50 13.22 -13.77 10.60
CA SER A 50 12.61 -12.45 10.60
C SER A 50 11.08 -12.54 10.59
N GLY A 51 10.39 -11.43 10.93
CA GLY A 51 8.93 -11.39 10.91
C GLY A 51 8.33 -11.69 9.53
N GLY A 52 8.96 -11.20 8.46
CA GLY A 52 8.54 -11.46 7.08
C GLY A 52 8.74 -12.92 6.67
N GLU A 53 9.89 -13.53 7.02
CA GLU A 53 10.15 -14.95 6.74
C GLU A 53 9.17 -15.85 7.48
N ARG A 54 8.88 -15.58 8.74
CA ARG A 54 7.87 -16.32 9.51
C ARG A 54 6.49 -16.27 8.86
N ARG A 55 6.09 -15.10 8.33
CA ARG A 55 4.80 -14.94 7.63
C ARG A 55 4.78 -15.76 6.34
N ARG A 56 5.84 -15.73 5.54
CA ARG A 56 5.94 -16.53 4.30
C ARG A 56 5.88 -18.03 4.58
N VAL A 57 6.59 -18.51 5.58
CA VAL A 57 6.54 -19.94 6.01
C VAL A 57 5.14 -20.31 6.51
N ALA A 58 4.48 -19.43 7.29
CA ALA A 58 3.13 -19.68 7.77
C ALA A 58 2.11 -19.73 6.62
N LEU A 59 2.23 -18.81 5.65
CA LEU A 59 1.40 -18.78 4.45
C LEU A 59 1.62 -20.05 3.61
N CYS A 60 2.86 -20.43 3.33
CA CYS A 60 3.21 -21.64 2.61
C CYS A 60 2.57 -22.88 3.25
N ARG A 61 2.73 -23.04 4.56
CA ARG A 61 2.12 -24.13 5.32
C ARG A 61 0.59 -24.15 5.19
N LEU A 62 -0.06 -22.98 5.32
CA LEU A 62 -1.50 -22.86 5.26
C LEU A 62 -2.05 -23.24 3.88
N LEU A 63 -1.40 -22.77 2.80
CA LEU A 63 -1.80 -23.09 1.43
C LEU A 63 -1.65 -24.58 1.11
N LEU A 64 -0.60 -25.22 1.61
CA LEU A 64 -0.37 -26.66 1.44
C LEU A 64 -1.40 -27.54 2.19
N GLN A 65 -1.97 -27.04 3.28
CA GLN A 65 -3.01 -27.72 4.04
C GLN A 65 -4.36 -27.79 3.33
N GLN A 66 -4.61 -26.90 2.38
CA GLN A 66 -5.83 -26.82 1.57
C GLN A 66 -7.13 -26.91 2.39
N PRO A 67 -7.37 -26.04 3.40
CA PRO A 67 -8.60 -26.07 4.18
C PRO A 67 -9.81 -25.71 3.31
N ASP A 68 -11.02 -26.18 3.67
CA ASP A 68 -12.26 -25.84 2.96
C ASP A 68 -12.56 -24.33 2.97
N ILE A 69 -12.15 -23.64 4.06
CA ILE A 69 -12.26 -22.18 4.22
C ILE A 69 -10.89 -21.62 4.56
N LEU A 70 -10.37 -20.78 3.70
CA LEU A 70 -9.07 -20.10 3.85
C LEU A 70 -9.30 -18.65 4.25
N LEU A 71 -8.76 -18.26 5.41
CA LEU A 71 -8.81 -16.89 5.92
C LEU A 71 -7.43 -16.25 5.82
N LEU A 72 -7.30 -15.19 5.05
CA LEU A 72 -6.04 -14.48 4.81
C LEU A 72 -6.17 -13.02 5.26
N ASP A 73 -5.23 -12.56 6.07
CA ASP A 73 -5.15 -11.18 6.53
C ASP A 73 -3.86 -10.55 6.00
N GLU A 74 -4.01 -9.62 5.05
CA GLU A 74 -2.93 -8.93 4.34
C GLU A 74 -1.85 -9.90 3.80
N PRO A 75 -2.22 -10.90 2.96
CA PRO A 75 -1.28 -11.93 2.53
C PRO A 75 -0.22 -11.42 1.55
N THR A 76 -0.44 -10.31 0.88
CA THR A 76 0.49 -9.69 -0.06
C THR A 76 1.58 -8.86 0.63
N ASN A 77 1.38 -8.49 1.91
CA ASN A 77 2.36 -7.71 2.66
C ASN A 77 3.68 -8.49 2.82
N HIS A 78 4.78 -7.82 2.52
CA HIS A 78 6.14 -8.37 2.54
C HIS A 78 6.44 -9.46 1.50
N LEU A 79 5.56 -9.68 0.53
CA LEU A 79 5.83 -10.48 -0.66
C LEU A 79 6.38 -9.56 -1.76
N ASP A 80 7.25 -10.10 -2.60
CA ASP A 80 7.65 -9.45 -3.85
C ASP A 80 6.65 -9.76 -4.97
N ALA A 81 6.78 -9.07 -6.09
CA ALA A 81 5.83 -9.17 -7.20
C ALA A 81 5.67 -10.61 -7.73
N GLU A 82 6.77 -11.36 -7.84
CA GLU A 82 6.73 -12.75 -8.34
C GLU A 82 5.99 -13.68 -7.37
N SER A 83 6.21 -13.51 -6.05
CA SER A 83 5.49 -14.27 -5.02
C SER A 83 4.00 -13.92 -4.98
N ILE A 84 3.65 -12.66 -5.24
CA ILE A 84 2.24 -12.23 -5.36
C ILE A 84 1.59 -12.86 -6.58
N ASP A 85 2.24 -12.87 -7.76
CA ASP A 85 1.73 -13.51 -8.97
C ASP A 85 1.47 -15.01 -8.77
N TRP A 86 2.40 -15.68 -8.13
CA TRP A 86 2.22 -17.10 -7.82
C TRP A 86 1.03 -17.31 -6.86
N LEU A 87 0.89 -16.45 -5.83
CA LEU A 87 -0.23 -16.52 -4.90
C LEU A 87 -1.57 -16.28 -5.61
N GLU A 88 -1.65 -15.30 -6.50
CA GLU A 88 -2.83 -15.03 -7.32
C GLU A 88 -3.26 -16.27 -8.14
N GLN A 89 -2.31 -16.87 -8.88
CA GLN A 89 -2.56 -18.07 -9.66
C GLN A 89 -3.00 -19.25 -8.79
N HIS A 90 -2.38 -19.42 -7.61
CA HIS A 90 -2.74 -20.47 -6.67
C HIS A 90 -4.16 -20.29 -6.13
N LEU A 91 -4.54 -19.07 -5.76
CA LEU A 91 -5.88 -18.77 -5.22
C LEU A 91 -6.97 -18.81 -6.29
N GLN A 92 -6.69 -18.48 -7.54
CA GLN A 92 -7.62 -18.65 -8.66
C GLN A 92 -8.00 -20.12 -8.90
N GLN A 93 -7.07 -21.03 -8.62
CA GLN A 93 -7.27 -22.48 -8.77
C GLN A 93 -7.75 -23.15 -7.46
N TYR A 94 -7.90 -22.38 -6.39
CA TYR A 94 -8.29 -22.91 -5.08
C TYR A 94 -9.73 -23.40 -5.09
N THR A 95 -9.94 -24.63 -4.65
CA THR A 95 -11.27 -25.29 -4.68
C THR A 95 -12.16 -24.92 -3.51
N GLY A 96 -11.59 -24.44 -2.41
CA GLY A 96 -12.29 -23.99 -1.21
C GLY A 96 -12.78 -22.55 -1.29
N THR A 97 -13.36 -22.08 -0.21
CA THR A 97 -13.76 -20.67 -0.06
C THR A 97 -12.63 -19.84 0.50
N VAL A 98 -12.26 -18.77 -0.19
CA VAL A 98 -11.22 -17.81 0.27
C VAL A 98 -11.89 -16.54 0.76
N ILE A 99 -11.56 -16.10 1.98
CA ILE A 99 -11.90 -14.80 2.53
C ILE A 99 -10.58 -14.07 2.80
N CYS A 100 -10.34 -12.99 2.08
CA CYS A 100 -9.10 -12.24 2.15
C CYS A 100 -9.37 -10.80 2.55
N ILE A 101 -8.61 -10.30 3.52
CA ILE A 101 -8.52 -8.87 3.84
C ILE A 101 -7.23 -8.37 3.19
N THR A 102 -7.33 -7.37 2.33
CA THR A 102 -6.15 -6.76 1.70
C THR A 102 -6.44 -5.36 1.19
N HIS A 103 -5.40 -4.55 1.13
CA HIS A 103 -5.39 -3.23 0.49
C HIS A 103 -4.79 -3.26 -0.92
N ASP A 104 -4.26 -4.41 -1.34
CA ASP A 104 -3.72 -4.62 -2.68
C ASP A 104 -4.85 -4.69 -3.72
N ARG A 105 -5.00 -3.61 -4.47
CA ARG A 105 -6.08 -3.43 -5.44
C ARG A 105 -5.90 -4.30 -6.67
N TYR A 106 -4.65 -4.54 -7.08
CA TYR A 106 -4.31 -5.39 -8.23
C TYR A 106 -4.63 -6.85 -7.92
N PHE A 107 -4.22 -7.31 -6.74
CA PHE A 107 -4.56 -8.63 -6.23
C PHE A 107 -6.09 -8.84 -6.13
N LEU A 108 -6.84 -7.85 -5.60
CA LEU A 108 -8.30 -7.91 -5.56
C LEU A 108 -8.94 -7.96 -6.95
N ASP A 109 -8.34 -7.29 -7.93
CA ASP A 109 -8.87 -7.29 -9.30
C ASP A 109 -8.73 -8.66 -9.98
N HIS A 110 -7.66 -9.40 -9.66
CA HIS A 110 -7.37 -10.70 -10.24
C HIS A 110 -8.01 -11.88 -9.51
N VAL A 111 -8.13 -11.81 -8.18
CA VAL A 111 -8.55 -12.95 -7.35
C VAL A 111 -10.00 -12.85 -6.89
N ALA A 112 -10.52 -11.63 -6.65
CA ALA A 112 -11.82 -11.47 -6.01
C ALA A 112 -12.98 -11.64 -7.00
N GLY A 113 -13.92 -12.54 -6.67
CA GLY A 113 -15.24 -12.64 -7.32
C GLY A 113 -16.34 -11.82 -6.62
N TRP A 114 -16.10 -11.46 -5.36
CA TRP A 114 -16.95 -10.62 -4.54
C TRP A 114 -16.09 -9.72 -3.65
N ILE A 115 -16.57 -8.50 -3.42
CA ILE A 115 -15.95 -7.55 -2.47
C ILE A 115 -16.97 -7.24 -1.38
N LEU A 116 -16.56 -7.38 -0.10
CA LEU A 116 -17.30 -6.91 1.05
C LEU A 116 -16.68 -5.60 1.53
N GLU A 117 -17.31 -4.50 1.22
CA GLU A 117 -16.90 -3.18 1.71
C GLU A 117 -17.41 -2.96 3.12
N LEU A 118 -16.51 -2.62 4.04
CA LEU A 118 -16.86 -2.21 5.40
C LEU A 118 -16.82 -0.68 5.47
N ASP A 119 -17.97 -0.05 5.49
CA ASP A 119 -18.10 1.41 5.52
C ASP A 119 -19.08 1.85 6.60
N ARG A 120 -18.67 2.77 7.46
CA ARG A 120 -19.51 3.39 8.52
C ARG A 120 -20.26 2.39 9.41
N GLY A 121 -19.64 1.24 9.68
CA GLY A 121 -20.22 0.18 10.50
C GLY A 121 -21.19 -0.75 9.77
N GLU A 122 -21.33 -0.60 8.45
CA GLU A 122 -22.12 -1.45 7.58
C GLU A 122 -21.22 -2.31 6.69
N GLY A 123 -21.65 -3.53 6.38
CA GLY A 123 -21.00 -4.41 5.41
C GLY A 123 -21.79 -4.41 4.10
N ILE A 124 -21.20 -3.91 3.02
CA ILE A 124 -21.87 -3.78 1.72
C ILE A 124 -21.24 -4.79 0.75
N PRO A 125 -21.96 -5.85 0.36
CA PRO A 125 -21.45 -6.83 -0.59
C PRO A 125 -21.58 -6.32 -2.04
N TRP A 126 -20.50 -6.44 -2.79
CA TRP A 126 -20.43 -6.08 -4.20
C TRP A 126 -20.02 -7.32 -5.02
N LYS A 127 -20.73 -7.57 -6.10
CA LYS A 127 -20.37 -8.64 -7.02
C LYS A 127 -19.35 -8.16 -8.04
N GLY A 128 -18.28 -8.92 -8.20
CA GLY A 128 -17.20 -8.64 -9.16
C GLY A 128 -15.88 -8.36 -8.46
N ASN A 129 -14.88 -7.98 -9.24
CA ASN A 129 -13.54 -7.63 -8.84
C ASN A 129 -13.42 -6.15 -8.42
N TYR A 130 -12.21 -5.69 -8.13
CA TYR A 130 -11.97 -4.33 -7.65
C TYR A 130 -12.38 -3.25 -8.68
N SER A 131 -12.07 -3.42 -9.96
CA SER A 131 -12.46 -2.49 -11.03
C SER A 131 -13.99 -2.36 -11.13
N SER A 132 -14.70 -3.49 -11.08
CA SER A 132 -16.15 -3.53 -11.07
C SER A 132 -16.75 -2.84 -9.83
N TRP A 133 -16.16 -3.07 -8.66
CA TRP A 133 -16.54 -2.40 -7.41
C TRP A 133 -16.36 -0.88 -7.52
N LEU A 134 -15.22 -0.43 -8.07
CA LEU A 134 -14.91 0.99 -8.24
C LEU A 134 -15.94 1.71 -9.12
N ASP A 135 -16.31 1.09 -10.23
CA ASP A 135 -17.35 1.61 -11.14
C ASP A 135 -18.72 1.69 -10.45
N GLN A 136 -19.11 0.64 -9.73
CA GLN A 136 -20.38 0.60 -9.02
C GLN A 136 -20.40 1.64 -7.89
N LYS A 137 -19.31 1.76 -7.12
CA LYS A 137 -19.15 2.76 -6.05
C LYS A 137 -19.21 4.17 -6.61
N THR A 138 -18.52 4.46 -7.69
CA THR A 138 -18.53 5.79 -8.36
C THR A 138 -19.94 6.18 -8.79
N LYS A 139 -20.68 5.25 -9.39
CA LYS A 139 -22.09 5.49 -9.78
C LYS A 139 -22.98 5.74 -8.56
N ARG A 140 -22.80 4.98 -7.49
CA ARG A 140 -23.53 5.17 -6.22
C ARG A 140 -23.23 6.53 -5.62
N MET A 141 -21.94 6.90 -5.49
CA MET A 141 -21.52 8.21 -4.97
C MET A 141 -22.10 9.38 -5.78
N ALA A 142 -22.10 9.27 -7.12
CA ALA A 142 -22.69 10.29 -7.98
C ALA A 142 -24.21 10.43 -7.77
N GLN A 143 -24.90 9.34 -7.46
CA GLN A 143 -26.33 9.37 -7.11
C GLN A 143 -26.55 10.00 -5.71
N GLU A 144 -25.74 9.61 -4.73
CA GLU A 144 -25.78 10.15 -3.37
C GLU A 144 -25.49 11.66 -3.37
N GLU A 145 -24.50 12.12 -4.14
CA GLU A 145 -24.18 13.54 -4.29
C GLU A 145 -25.33 14.34 -4.93
N LYS A 146 -25.99 13.79 -5.95
CA LYS A 146 -27.21 14.39 -6.52
C LYS A 146 -28.34 14.49 -5.50
N GLN A 147 -28.50 13.47 -4.66
CA GLN A 147 -29.49 13.46 -3.58
C GLN A 147 -29.11 14.47 -2.48
N ALA A 148 -27.84 14.50 -2.06
CA ALA A 148 -27.31 15.46 -1.10
C ALA A 148 -27.47 16.91 -1.58
N SER A 149 -27.20 17.18 -2.87
CA SER A 149 -27.41 18.50 -3.46
C SER A 149 -28.89 18.91 -3.44
N LYS A 150 -29.81 17.98 -3.75
CA LYS A 150 -31.26 18.24 -3.64
C LYS A 150 -31.68 18.49 -2.18
N ARG A 151 -31.12 17.68 -1.24
CA ARG A 151 -31.36 17.82 0.20
C ARG A 151 -30.87 19.17 0.71
N ARG A 152 -29.67 19.63 0.31
CA ARG A 152 -29.11 20.93 0.66
C ARG A 152 -30.01 22.08 0.20
N LYS A 153 -30.48 22.04 -1.04
CA LYS A 153 -31.45 23.06 -1.54
C LYS A 153 -32.77 23.05 -0.77
N THR A 154 -33.18 21.90 -0.24
CA THR A 154 -34.35 21.81 0.61
C THR A 154 -34.08 22.40 1.99
N LEU A 155 -32.92 22.07 2.59
CA LEU A 155 -32.49 22.66 3.87
C LEU A 155 -32.37 24.18 3.80
N GLU A 156 -31.79 24.74 2.73
CA GLU A 156 -31.70 26.19 2.51
C GLU A 156 -33.09 26.84 2.46
N ARG A 157 -34.02 26.24 1.71
CA ARG A 157 -35.42 26.72 1.64
C ARG A 157 -36.15 26.61 2.99
N GLU A 158 -35.90 25.54 3.75
CA GLU A 158 -36.50 25.38 5.08
C GLU A 158 -35.87 26.37 6.08
N LEU A 159 -34.57 26.67 5.97
CA LEU A 159 -33.88 27.67 6.78
C LEU A 159 -34.41 29.10 6.50
N GLU A 160 -34.58 29.43 5.22
CA GLU A 160 -35.21 30.71 4.83
C GLU A 160 -36.62 30.85 5.42
N TRP A 161 -37.41 29.76 5.34
CA TRP A 161 -38.75 29.76 5.93
C TRP A 161 -38.72 29.87 7.46
N ILE A 162 -37.76 29.24 8.15
CA ILE A 162 -37.59 29.37 9.62
C ILE A 162 -37.23 30.81 9.99
N ASN A 163 -36.48 31.50 9.18
CA ASN A 163 -36.03 32.88 9.42
C ASN A 163 -37.10 33.95 9.06
N MET A 164 -38.22 33.57 8.40
CA MET A 164 -39.32 34.46 8.12
C MET A 164 -40.08 34.86 9.41
N ALA A 165 -40.78 36.03 9.35
CA ALA A 165 -41.44 36.65 10.49
C ALA A 165 -42.47 35.77 11.21
N PRO A 166 -42.71 35.95 12.53
CA PRO A 166 -43.53 35.06 13.39
C PRO A 166 -44.98 34.87 12.94
N LYS A 167 -45.57 35.80 12.19
CA LYS A 167 -46.95 35.70 11.67
C LYS A 167 -47.15 34.58 10.63
N ALA A 168 -46.08 34.11 9.98
CA ALA A 168 -46.17 33.05 8.99
C ALA A 168 -46.01 31.63 9.59
N ARG A 169 -45.75 31.51 10.90
CA ARG A 169 -45.43 30.26 11.60
C ARG A 169 -46.62 29.51 12.24
N GLN A 170 -47.85 29.96 12.05
CA GLN A 170 -48.97 29.39 12.77
C GLN A 170 -49.26 27.92 12.39
N ALA A 171 -49.39 27.08 13.40
CA ALA A 171 -49.94 25.70 13.47
C ALA A 171 -49.20 24.51 12.79
N LYS A 172 -48.39 24.69 11.74
CA LYS A 172 -47.65 23.59 11.08
C LYS A 172 -46.12 23.56 11.39
N GLY A 173 -45.68 24.43 12.28
CA GLY A 173 -44.26 24.69 12.51
C GLY A 173 -43.48 23.55 13.17
N LYS A 174 -44.10 22.81 14.07
CA LYS A 174 -43.38 21.81 14.88
C LYS A 174 -42.95 20.55 14.08
N ALA A 175 -43.81 20.04 13.20
CA ALA A 175 -43.50 18.92 12.33
C ALA A 175 -42.42 19.30 11.30
N ARG A 176 -42.43 20.52 10.79
CA ARG A 176 -41.47 21.04 9.82
C ARG A 176 -40.11 21.33 10.47
N LEU A 177 -40.08 21.81 11.71
CA LEU A 177 -38.87 21.96 12.52
C LEU A 177 -38.22 20.58 12.80
N ASN A 178 -39.02 19.61 13.22
CA ASN A 178 -38.52 18.24 13.44
C ASN A 178 -37.96 17.61 12.15
N SER A 179 -38.61 17.87 11.01
CA SER A 179 -38.12 17.42 9.70
C SER A 179 -36.81 18.13 9.30
N TYR A 180 -36.66 19.41 9.60
CA TYR A 180 -35.41 20.14 9.40
C TYR A 180 -34.25 19.61 10.28
N GLU A 181 -34.53 19.38 11.57
CA GLU A 181 -33.55 18.81 12.50
C GLU A 181 -33.12 17.40 12.09
N ALA A 182 -34.05 16.54 11.61
CA ALA A 182 -33.75 15.23 11.07
C ALA A 182 -32.86 15.31 9.84
N LEU A 183 -33.16 16.19 8.89
CA LEU A 183 -32.36 16.43 7.69
C LEU A 183 -30.96 17.00 8.01
N LEU A 184 -30.87 17.88 9.02
CA LEU A 184 -29.60 18.45 9.48
C LEU A 184 -28.70 17.40 10.12
N ASN A 185 -29.28 16.52 10.93
CA ASN A 185 -28.54 15.40 11.56
C ASN A 185 -28.05 14.38 10.52
N GLU A 186 -28.80 14.14 9.46
CA GLU A 186 -28.34 13.30 8.34
C GLU A 186 -27.21 13.97 7.56
N ASP A 187 -27.30 15.29 7.27
CA ASP A 187 -26.26 16.06 6.55
C ASP A 187 -24.94 16.12 7.34
N GLN A 188 -25.01 16.12 8.68
CA GLN A 188 -23.82 16.07 9.54
C GLN A 188 -23.11 14.70 9.48
N LYS A 189 -23.84 13.59 9.31
CA LYS A 189 -23.26 12.25 9.14
C LYS A 189 -22.57 12.08 7.78
N GLU A 190 -23.01 12.79 6.74
CA GLU A 190 -22.44 12.72 5.38
C GLU A 190 -21.16 13.56 5.19
N ARG A 191 -20.89 14.49 6.09
CA ARG A 191 -19.71 15.39 6.01
C ARG A 191 -18.42 14.77 6.55
N GLU A 192 -18.16 13.50 6.36
CA GLU A 192 -16.79 13.02 6.46
C GLU A 192 -16.01 13.60 5.29
N ALA A 193 -15.13 14.54 5.60
CA ALA A 193 -14.36 15.33 4.67
C ALA A 193 -13.60 14.41 3.70
N LYS A 194 -13.73 14.68 2.39
CA LYS A 194 -12.86 14.11 1.37
C LYS A 194 -11.42 14.26 1.86
N LEU A 195 -10.74 13.17 2.06
CA LEU A 195 -9.36 13.17 2.55
C LEU A 195 -8.48 13.76 1.44
N GLU A 196 -7.85 14.90 1.67
CA GLU A 196 -6.94 15.54 0.72
C GLU A 196 -5.57 15.70 1.37
N ILE A 197 -4.56 15.00 0.87
CA ILE A 197 -3.17 15.18 1.28
C ILE A 197 -2.54 16.22 0.35
N PHE A 198 -2.18 17.36 0.93
CA PHE A 198 -1.42 18.39 0.24
C PHE A 198 0.07 18.22 0.55
N ILE A 199 0.89 18.01 -0.47
CA ILE A 199 2.34 17.96 -0.37
C ILE A 199 2.88 19.36 -0.68
N PRO A 200 3.49 20.05 0.30
CA PRO A 200 4.04 21.38 0.06
C PRO A 200 5.23 21.31 -0.87
N ASN A 201 5.30 22.22 -1.80
CA ASN A 201 6.45 22.37 -2.67
C ASN A 201 7.65 22.91 -1.88
N GLY A 202 8.77 22.20 -1.98
CA GLY A 202 10.06 22.69 -1.49
C GLY A 202 10.68 23.77 -2.40
N PRO A 203 11.94 24.09 -2.21
CA PRO A 203 12.69 24.97 -3.12
C PRO A 203 12.60 24.48 -4.56
N ARG A 204 12.66 25.40 -5.55
CA ARG A 204 12.62 25.00 -6.96
C ARG A 204 13.83 24.11 -7.29
N LEU A 205 13.56 22.96 -7.91
CA LEU A 205 14.60 22.05 -8.41
C LEU A 205 15.39 22.71 -9.55
N GLY A 206 16.70 22.49 -9.54
CA GLY A 206 17.58 22.80 -10.69
C GLY A 206 17.44 21.75 -11.79
N ASN A 207 18.27 21.88 -12.83
CA ASN A 207 18.30 20.93 -13.95
C ASN A 207 18.87 19.55 -13.53
N LYS A 208 19.75 19.51 -12.55
CA LYS A 208 20.25 18.28 -11.93
C LYS A 208 19.52 18.04 -10.61
N VAL A 209 18.90 16.88 -10.49
CA VAL A 209 18.24 16.46 -9.25
C VAL A 209 19.18 15.51 -8.50
N ILE A 210 19.22 14.25 -8.87
CA ILE A 210 20.18 13.25 -8.36
C ILE A 210 20.60 12.41 -9.55
N GLU A 211 21.90 12.29 -9.76
CA GLU A 211 22.51 11.49 -10.82
C GLU A 211 23.40 10.43 -10.18
N ALA A 212 23.18 9.17 -10.53
CA ALA A 212 24.03 8.04 -10.17
C ALA A 212 24.97 7.73 -11.32
N GLN A 213 26.26 7.65 -11.05
CA GLN A 213 27.31 7.39 -12.05
C GLN A 213 28.14 6.17 -11.61
N HIS A 214 28.01 5.08 -12.36
CA HIS A 214 28.77 3.83 -12.16
C HIS A 214 28.71 3.30 -10.72
N VAL A 215 27.56 3.42 -10.06
CA VAL A 215 27.40 3.07 -8.66
C VAL A 215 27.33 1.55 -8.50
N ALA A 216 28.15 1.02 -7.58
CA ALA A 216 28.15 -0.38 -7.20
C ALA A 216 28.07 -0.53 -5.68
N LYS A 217 27.40 -1.60 -5.23
CA LYS A 217 27.27 -1.95 -3.81
C LYS A 217 27.22 -3.47 -3.62
N ALA A 218 28.03 -3.94 -2.66
CA ALA A 218 28.01 -5.33 -2.20
C ALA A 218 28.00 -5.40 -0.66
N PHE A 219 27.48 -6.47 -0.11
CA PHE A 219 27.59 -6.84 1.31
C PHE A 219 28.23 -8.22 1.42
N GLY A 220 29.49 -8.26 1.85
CA GLY A 220 30.29 -9.49 1.83
C GLY A 220 30.36 -10.05 0.41
N ASP A 221 29.94 -11.31 0.24
CA ASP A 221 29.95 -11.97 -1.06
C ASP A 221 28.71 -11.68 -1.93
N LYS A 222 27.70 -10.96 -1.38
CA LYS A 222 26.47 -10.63 -2.10
C LYS A 222 26.60 -9.29 -2.80
N LEU A 223 26.77 -9.34 -4.13
CA LEU A 223 26.67 -8.13 -4.99
C LEU A 223 25.17 -7.76 -5.13
N LEU A 224 24.81 -6.52 -4.79
CA LEU A 224 23.45 -6.02 -4.97
C LEU A 224 23.25 -5.47 -6.37
N PHE A 225 24.13 -4.60 -6.81
CA PHE A 225 24.17 -4.07 -8.17
C PHE A 225 25.56 -3.58 -8.50
N ASP A 226 25.89 -3.61 -9.78
CA ASP A 226 27.14 -3.11 -10.35
C ASP A 226 26.81 -2.19 -11.53
N ASP A 227 27.58 -1.12 -11.69
CA ASP A 227 27.47 -0.15 -12.79
C ASP A 227 26.07 0.51 -12.91
N LEU A 228 25.44 0.83 -11.78
CA LEU A 228 24.15 1.50 -11.76
C LEU A 228 24.27 2.95 -12.24
N ASN A 229 23.56 3.27 -13.30
CA ASN A 229 23.53 4.61 -13.92
C ASN A 229 22.08 5.05 -14.11
N PHE A 230 21.70 6.18 -13.51
CA PHE A 230 20.41 6.84 -13.75
C PHE A 230 20.45 8.31 -13.36
N MET A 231 19.52 9.08 -13.89
CA MET A 231 19.29 10.47 -13.49
C MET A 231 17.82 10.67 -13.16
N LEU A 232 17.54 11.20 -11.95
CA LEU A 232 16.16 11.49 -11.56
C LEU A 232 15.65 12.69 -12.38
N PRO A 233 14.51 12.52 -13.09
CA PRO A 233 13.93 13.59 -13.90
C PRO A 233 13.32 14.67 -13.00
N PRO A 234 13.50 15.97 -13.31
CA PRO A 234 12.78 17.03 -12.62
C PRO A 234 11.27 16.86 -12.77
N ASN A 235 10.52 16.97 -11.66
CA ASN A 235 9.08 16.76 -11.60
C ASN A 235 8.62 15.34 -12.01
N GLY A 236 9.52 14.36 -12.05
CA GLY A 236 9.18 12.97 -12.33
C GLY A 236 8.95 12.16 -11.07
N ILE A 237 8.18 11.11 -11.19
CA ILE A 237 7.98 10.10 -10.16
C ILE A 237 8.60 8.79 -10.64
N VAL A 238 9.59 8.30 -9.89
CA VAL A 238 10.32 7.07 -10.21
C VAL A 238 9.85 5.95 -9.29
N GLY A 239 9.23 4.92 -9.84
CA GLY A 239 8.88 3.70 -9.13
C GLY A 239 10.10 2.77 -9.05
N VAL A 240 10.43 2.30 -7.86
CA VAL A 240 11.51 1.32 -7.64
C VAL A 240 10.91 -0.03 -7.35
N ILE A 241 11.17 -1.00 -8.20
CA ILE A 241 10.64 -2.36 -8.12
C ILE A 241 11.75 -3.40 -8.07
N GLY A 242 11.40 -4.61 -7.68
CA GLY A 242 12.32 -5.76 -7.65
C GLY A 242 12.17 -6.60 -6.39
N PRO A 243 12.87 -7.75 -6.34
CA PRO A 243 12.74 -8.71 -5.26
C PRO A 243 13.18 -8.16 -3.90
N ASN A 244 12.70 -8.80 -2.85
CA ASN A 244 13.11 -8.46 -1.50
C ASN A 244 14.61 -8.78 -1.30
N GLY A 245 15.32 -7.84 -0.69
CA GLY A 245 16.78 -7.95 -0.50
C GLY A 245 17.62 -7.67 -1.75
N ALA A 246 17.05 -7.12 -2.82
CA ALA A 246 17.78 -6.68 -4.02
C ALA A 246 18.57 -5.38 -3.83
N GLY A 247 18.33 -4.64 -2.74
CA GLY A 247 19.08 -3.42 -2.45
C GLY A 247 18.28 -2.11 -2.57
N LYS A 248 16.95 -2.17 -2.74
CA LYS A 248 16.08 -0.99 -2.88
C LYS A 248 16.25 0.02 -1.75
N THR A 249 16.07 -0.42 -0.49
CA THR A 249 16.29 0.41 0.70
C THR A 249 17.75 0.85 0.84
N THR A 250 18.71 0.01 0.42
CA THR A 250 20.15 0.35 0.43
C THR A 250 20.45 1.52 -0.51
N LEU A 251 19.82 1.54 -1.70
CA LEU A 251 19.90 2.65 -2.64
C LEU A 251 19.46 3.97 -1.97
N PHE A 252 18.35 3.99 -1.28
CA PHE A 252 17.89 5.17 -0.55
C PHE A 252 18.86 5.61 0.54
N LYS A 253 19.39 4.67 1.32
CA LYS A 253 20.40 4.98 2.35
C LYS A 253 21.69 5.56 1.78
N MET A 254 22.12 5.10 0.59
CA MET A 254 23.29 5.67 -0.09
C MET A 254 23.01 7.07 -0.61
N ILE A 255 21.85 7.33 -1.20
CA ILE A 255 21.43 8.68 -1.63
C ILE A 255 21.42 9.65 -0.44
N MET A 256 20.98 9.16 0.74
CA MET A 256 20.98 9.93 2.00
C MET A 256 22.36 10.05 2.65
N GLY A 257 23.38 9.36 2.15
CA GLY A 257 24.72 9.32 2.78
C GLY A 257 24.76 8.53 4.09
N MET A 258 23.74 7.70 4.36
CA MET A 258 23.67 6.83 5.55
C MET A 258 24.40 5.50 5.34
N GLU A 259 24.67 5.14 4.09
CA GLU A 259 25.39 3.93 3.69
C GLU A 259 26.49 4.32 2.69
N SER A 260 27.66 3.68 2.81
CA SER A 260 28.79 3.94 1.93
C SER A 260 28.60 3.32 0.55
N ILE A 261 29.13 3.97 -0.46
CA ILE A 261 29.20 3.50 -1.84
C ILE A 261 30.54 2.75 -2.01
N ASP A 262 30.53 1.59 -2.70
CA ASP A 262 31.76 0.83 -2.93
C ASP A 262 32.48 1.32 -4.19
N LYS A 263 31.75 1.69 -5.26
CA LYS A 263 32.27 2.31 -6.48
C LYS A 263 31.28 3.35 -6.99
N GLY A 264 31.77 4.29 -7.83
CA GLY A 264 30.95 5.32 -8.44
C GLY A 264 30.66 6.51 -7.52
N SER A 265 29.65 7.29 -7.86
CA SER A 265 29.24 8.47 -7.09
C SER A 265 27.78 8.84 -7.32
N PHE A 266 27.18 9.52 -6.33
CA PHE A 266 25.95 10.27 -6.52
C PHE A 266 26.27 11.77 -6.60
N GLU A 267 25.80 12.41 -7.67
CA GLU A 267 25.79 13.87 -7.75
C GLU A 267 24.40 14.37 -7.34
N VAL A 268 24.32 15.10 -6.22
CA VAL A 268 23.08 15.69 -5.71
C VAL A 268 23.09 17.19 -6.03
N GLY A 269 22.03 17.68 -6.66
CA GLY A 269 21.90 19.08 -7.02
C GLY A 269 21.90 20.02 -5.80
N GLU A 270 22.50 21.20 -5.91
CA GLU A 270 22.66 22.16 -4.80
C GLU A 270 21.33 22.61 -4.19
N THR A 271 20.25 22.61 -4.96
CA THR A 271 18.91 23.03 -4.51
C THR A 271 18.08 21.86 -3.95
N VAL A 272 18.62 20.64 -3.96
CA VAL A 272 17.92 19.44 -3.54
C VAL A 272 17.79 19.40 -2.03
N LYS A 273 16.55 19.25 -1.56
CA LYS A 273 16.22 18.98 -0.17
C LYS A 273 15.46 17.65 -0.12
N VAL A 274 16.10 16.61 0.38
CA VAL A 274 15.55 15.26 0.43
C VAL A 274 14.68 15.10 1.68
N GLY A 275 13.46 14.56 1.50
CA GLY A 275 12.62 14.03 2.55
C GLY A 275 12.59 12.51 2.43
N TYR A 276 12.91 11.80 3.49
CA TYR A 276 12.96 10.34 3.51
C TYR A 276 11.95 9.76 4.49
N ALA A 277 11.07 8.89 4.00
CA ALA A 277 10.17 8.09 4.81
C ALA A 277 10.70 6.65 4.88
N ASP A 278 11.29 6.30 6.04
CA ASP A 278 11.88 5.00 6.34
C ASP A 278 10.83 4.04 6.93
N GLN A 279 10.93 2.75 6.63
CA GLN A 279 10.13 1.68 7.24
C GLN A 279 10.35 1.50 8.75
N THR A 280 11.50 1.90 9.29
CA THR A 280 11.90 1.59 10.69
C THR A 280 11.34 2.57 11.72
N HIS A 281 10.81 3.73 11.31
CA HIS A 281 10.18 4.76 12.15
C HIS A 281 10.95 5.13 13.43
N LYS A 282 12.28 5.11 13.39
CA LYS A 282 13.14 5.32 14.57
C LYS A 282 13.06 6.72 15.17
N ASP A 283 12.59 7.69 14.40
CA ASP A 283 12.58 9.11 14.79
C ASP A 283 11.34 9.52 15.60
N ILE A 284 10.40 8.60 15.81
CA ILE A 284 9.16 8.88 16.55
C ILE A 284 9.34 8.53 18.02
N ASP A 285 9.31 9.55 18.90
CA ASP A 285 9.35 9.37 20.34
C ASP A 285 8.07 8.65 20.84
N PRO A 286 8.17 7.42 21.37
CA PRO A 286 7.01 6.65 21.80
C PRO A 286 6.24 7.24 22.98
N LYS A 287 6.86 8.17 23.73
CA LYS A 287 6.27 8.81 24.92
C LYS A 287 5.46 10.06 24.59
N LYS A 288 5.58 10.59 23.38
CA LYS A 288 4.81 11.77 22.93
C LYS A 288 3.51 11.35 22.27
N THR A 289 2.52 12.25 22.32
CA THR A 289 1.28 12.05 21.55
C THR A 289 1.50 12.35 20.05
N VAL A 290 0.64 11.82 19.20
CA VAL A 290 0.62 12.13 17.77
C VAL A 290 0.61 13.63 17.53
N TYR A 291 -0.24 14.36 18.26
CA TYR A 291 -0.30 15.82 18.23
C TYR A 291 1.04 16.47 18.59
N GLN A 292 1.67 16.05 19.70
CA GLN A 292 2.94 16.61 20.14
C GLN A 292 4.08 16.38 19.17
N VAL A 293 4.14 15.21 18.54
CA VAL A 293 5.20 14.86 17.57
C VAL A 293 5.09 15.74 16.33
N VAL A 294 3.89 15.95 15.79
CA VAL A 294 3.69 16.73 14.56
C VAL A 294 3.75 18.23 14.82
N SER A 295 3.13 18.71 15.91
CA SER A 295 2.98 20.14 16.19
C SER A 295 4.11 20.73 17.05
N GLY A 296 4.86 19.90 17.78
CA GLY A 296 5.74 20.36 18.84
C GLY A 296 4.96 21.02 20.00
N GLY A 297 3.65 20.76 20.12
CA GLY A 297 2.74 21.37 21.08
C GLY A 297 2.14 22.69 20.61
N GLN A 298 2.39 23.13 19.38
CA GLN A 298 1.85 24.37 18.82
C GLN A 298 0.50 24.13 18.15
N GLU A 299 -0.42 25.08 18.30
CA GLU A 299 -1.74 25.00 17.66
C GLU A 299 -1.66 25.15 16.12
N PHE A 300 -0.70 25.95 15.66
CA PHE A 300 -0.46 26.16 14.24
C PHE A 300 0.94 25.69 13.87
N ILE A 301 1.05 25.04 12.72
CA ILE A 301 2.32 24.59 12.11
C ILE A 301 2.48 25.25 10.74
N ARG A 302 3.71 25.42 10.32
CA ARG A 302 4.02 25.97 9.00
C ARG A 302 4.16 24.81 8.00
N VAL A 303 3.35 24.86 6.93
CA VAL A 303 3.35 23.86 5.87
C VAL A 303 3.18 24.59 4.53
N GLY A 304 4.18 24.48 3.64
CA GLY A 304 4.18 25.16 2.33
C GLY A 304 4.16 26.70 2.46
N GLY A 305 4.85 27.24 3.48
CA GLY A 305 4.86 28.68 3.74
C GLY A 305 3.57 29.23 4.32
N LYS A 306 2.55 28.41 4.53
CA LYS A 306 1.24 28.79 5.13
C LYS A 306 1.15 28.27 6.57
N GLU A 307 0.48 29.04 7.43
CA GLU A 307 0.10 28.57 8.76
C GLU A 307 -1.16 27.68 8.64
N VAL A 308 -1.05 26.46 9.13
CA VAL A 308 -2.11 25.44 9.12
C VAL A 308 -2.37 24.99 10.56
N ASN A 309 -3.63 24.85 10.94
CA ASN A 309 -3.97 24.30 12.23
C ASN A 309 -3.47 22.84 12.32
N SER A 310 -2.72 22.53 13.38
CA SER A 310 -2.05 21.23 13.56
C SER A 310 -3.02 20.06 13.62
N ARG A 311 -4.20 20.26 14.24
CA ARG A 311 -5.24 19.22 14.32
C ARG A 311 -5.91 18.98 12.96
N ALA A 312 -6.15 20.04 12.19
CA ALA A 312 -6.66 19.93 10.84
C ALA A 312 -5.65 19.25 9.89
N TYR A 313 -4.36 19.51 10.07
CA TYR A 313 -3.31 18.80 9.33
C TYR A 313 -3.32 17.31 9.63
N LEU A 314 -3.36 16.92 10.90
CA LEU A 314 -3.42 15.52 11.34
C LEU A 314 -4.69 14.79 10.84
N SER A 315 -5.82 15.48 10.79
CA SER A 315 -7.07 14.90 10.27
C SER A 315 -6.94 14.47 8.80
N LYS A 316 -6.07 15.12 8.02
CA LYS A 316 -5.77 14.74 6.62
C LYS A 316 -5.02 13.42 6.49
N PHE A 317 -4.46 12.90 7.58
CA PHE A 317 -3.80 11.59 7.66
C PHE A 317 -4.64 10.59 8.47
N ASN A 318 -5.94 10.81 8.55
CA ASN A 318 -6.88 9.96 9.27
C ASN A 318 -6.60 9.85 10.78
N PHE A 319 -6.07 10.92 11.40
CA PHE A 319 -6.00 11.09 12.85
C PHE A 319 -7.04 12.10 13.27
N ALA A 320 -8.21 11.63 13.74
CA ALA A 320 -9.31 12.48 14.14
C ALA A 320 -9.56 12.42 15.67
N GLY A 321 -9.95 13.55 16.26
CA GLY A 321 -10.39 13.61 17.65
C GLY A 321 -9.41 12.98 18.64
N ALA A 322 -9.84 11.88 19.29
CA ALA A 322 -9.05 11.19 20.32
C ALA A 322 -7.77 10.53 19.79
N ASP A 323 -7.69 10.21 18.52
CA ASP A 323 -6.50 9.56 17.93
C ASP A 323 -5.27 10.46 17.98
N GLN A 324 -5.48 11.77 17.91
CA GLN A 324 -4.40 12.76 18.01
C GLN A 324 -3.74 12.80 19.39
N GLU A 325 -4.45 12.36 20.43
CA GLU A 325 -3.95 12.30 21.81
C GLU A 325 -3.36 10.92 22.17
N LYS A 326 -3.42 9.94 21.27
CA LYS A 326 -2.76 8.65 21.47
C LYS A 326 -1.24 8.82 21.58
N LEU A 327 -0.63 8.06 22.48
CA LEU A 327 0.83 7.97 22.55
C LEU A 327 1.37 7.22 21.31
N CYS A 328 2.48 7.70 20.76
CA CYS A 328 3.06 7.07 19.57
C CYS A 328 3.51 5.62 19.80
N GLY A 329 3.80 5.26 21.05
CA GLY A 329 4.17 3.89 21.42
C GLY A 329 3.05 2.86 21.30
N VAL A 330 1.78 3.27 21.35
CA VAL A 330 0.60 2.38 21.26
C VAL A 330 -0.04 2.35 19.88
N LEU A 331 0.53 3.09 18.90
CA LEU A 331 0.02 3.12 17.53
C LEU A 331 0.21 1.76 16.86
N SER A 332 -0.79 1.35 16.07
CA SER A 332 -0.67 0.24 15.12
C SER A 332 0.39 0.52 14.06
N GLY A 333 0.81 -0.50 13.31
CA GLY A 333 1.75 -0.34 12.19
C GLY A 333 1.28 0.71 11.18
N GLY A 334 0.03 0.62 10.74
CA GLY A 334 -0.55 1.56 9.79
C GLY A 334 -0.71 2.99 10.34
N GLU A 335 -1.11 3.16 11.61
CA GLU A 335 -1.14 4.49 12.25
C GLU A 335 0.26 5.10 12.31
N ARG A 336 1.27 4.31 12.63
CA ARG A 336 2.67 4.75 12.69
C ARG A 336 3.19 5.15 11.31
N ASN A 337 2.85 4.39 10.28
CA ASN A 337 3.22 4.68 8.90
C ASN A 337 2.59 6.00 8.42
N ARG A 338 1.29 6.22 8.66
CA ARG A 338 0.60 7.49 8.37
C ARG A 338 1.22 8.68 9.12
N LEU A 339 1.60 8.49 10.39
CA LEU A 339 2.26 9.55 11.17
C LEU A 339 3.63 9.91 10.59
N HIS A 340 4.43 8.91 10.21
CA HIS A 340 5.74 9.12 9.60
C HIS A 340 5.62 9.83 8.25
N LEU A 341 4.64 9.44 7.44
CA LEU A 341 4.32 10.11 6.18
C LEU A 341 3.94 11.59 6.43
N ALA A 342 3.10 11.88 7.42
CA ALA A 342 2.74 13.24 7.79
C ALA A 342 3.95 14.08 8.18
N LEU A 343 4.91 13.52 8.93
CA LEU A 343 6.14 14.20 9.31
C LEU A 343 7.05 14.48 8.11
N THR A 344 7.21 13.49 7.22
CA THR A 344 8.04 13.62 6.02
C THR A 344 7.48 14.68 5.07
N LEU A 345 6.17 14.67 4.82
CA LEU A 345 5.53 15.64 3.93
C LEU A 345 5.53 17.06 4.52
N LYS A 346 5.49 17.21 5.85
CA LYS A 346 5.61 18.50 6.52
C LYS A 346 6.98 19.17 6.29
N ALA A 347 8.03 18.38 6.03
CA ALA A 347 9.41 18.89 5.96
C ALA A 347 9.72 19.79 4.75
N GLU A 348 8.76 20.02 3.85
CA GLU A 348 8.90 20.86 2.65
C GLU A 348 10.11 20.44 1.78
N ALA A 349 10.27 19.15 1.57
CA ALA A 349 11.28 18.60 0.68
C ALA A 349 10.86 18.80 -0.79
N ASN A 350 11.84 18.89 -1.69
CA ASN A 350 11.59 18.92 -3.14
C ASN A 350 11.98 17.61 -3.83
N VAL A 351 12.62 16.69 -3.10
CA VAL A 351 12.82 15.29 -3.48
C VAL A 351 12.30 14.41 -2.36
N LEU A 352 11.36 13.53 -2.66
CA LEU A 352 10.80 12.59 -1.69
C LEU A 352 11.31 11.17 -1.99
N LEU A 353 11.87 10.53 -0.98
CA LEU A 353 12.20 9.11 -1.00
C LEU A 353 11.21 8.38 -0.10
N LEU A 354 10.33 7.58 -0.68
CA LEU A 354 9.28 6.87 0.04
C LEU A 354 9.53 5.36 -0.04
N ASP A 355 9.84 4.75 1.11
CA ASP A 355 10.13 3.32 1.20
C ASP A 355 8.89 2.57 1.69
N GLU A 356 8.20 1.87 0.78
CA GLU A 356 6.95 1.14 0.99
C GLU A 356 5.84 1.99 1.66
N PRO A 357 5.52 3.17 1.11
CA PRO A 357 4.51 4.05 1.72
C PRO A 357 3.09 3.47 1.65
N THR A 358 2.88 2.45 0.82
CA THR A 358 1.59 1.79 0.61
C THR A 358 1.26 0.74 1.66
N ASN A 359 2.25 0.27 2.42
CA ASN A 359 2.05 -0.77 3.43
C ASN A 359 1.17 -0.29 4.58
N ASP A 360 0.19 -1.10 4.97
CA ASP A 360 -0.72 -0.85 6.09
C ASP A 360 -1.50 0.48 6.01
N ILE A 361 -1.65 1.07 4.82
CA ILE A 361 -2.43 2.30 4.60
C ILE A 361 -3.80 1.96 4.01
N ASP A 362 -4.86 2.56 4.56
CA ASP A 362 -6.21 2.39 4.03
C ASP A 362 -6.38 3.02 2.63
N VAL A 363 -7.32 2.48 1.85
CA VAL A 363 -7.57 2.88 0.45
C VAL A 363 -7.84 4.38 0.28
N ASN A 364 -8.50 5.03 1.23
CA ASN A 364 -8.83 6.46 1.13
C ASN A 364 -7.57 7.32 1.33
N THR A 365 -6.74 6.98 2.33
CA THR A 365 -5.44 7.64 2.57
C THR A 365 -4.50 7.40 1.39
N LEU A 366 -4.49 6.19 0.80
CA LEU A 366 -3.67 5.86 -0.34
C LEU A 366 -4.06 6.69 -1.58
N ARG A 367 -5.36 6.85 -1.87
CA ARG A 367 -5.84 7.72 -2.95
C ARG A 367 -5.46 9.18 -2.74
N ALA A 368 -5.60 9.67 -1.52
CA ALA A 368 -5.20 11.03 -1.20
C ALA A 368 -3.69 11.24 -1.37
N LEU A 369 -2.87 10.22 -1.08
CA LEU A 369 -1.43 10.23 -1.34
C LEU A 369 -1.13 10.24 -2.84
N GLU A 370 -1.83 9.41 -3.64
CA GLU A 370 -1.72 9.42 -5.10
C GLU A 370 -2.00 10.81 -5.68
N GLU A 371 -3.16 11.40 -5.35
CA GLU A 371 -3.53 12.74 -5.79
C GLU A 371 -2.52 13.81 -5.31
N GLY A 372 -1.97 13.64 -4.10
CA GLY A 372 -0.94 14.52 -3.56
C GLY A 372 0.38 14.42 -4.34
N LEU A 373 0.81 13.23 -4.72
CA LEU A 373 2.03 13.00 -5.50
C LEU A 373 1.86 13.45 -6.96
N GLU A 374 0.72 13.20 -7.59
CA GLU A 374 0.41 13.71 -8.95
C GLU A 374 0.51 15.24 -9.03
N ASN A 375 0.12 15.95 -7.96
CA ASN A 375 0.18 17.41 -7.89
C ASN A 375 1.50 17.95 -7.31
N PHE A 376 2.44 17.09 -6.96
CA PHE A 376 3.72 17.49 -6.39
C PHE A 376 4.65 18.02 -7.46
N ALA A 377 5.11 19.27 -7.32
CA ALA A 377 6.01 19.92 -8.26
C ALA A 377 7.50 19.59 -8.03
N GLY A 378 7.79 18.56 -7.23
CA GLY A 378 9.12 18.03 -6.97
C GLY A 378 9.37 16.70 -7.69
N CYS A 379 10.42 15.99 -7.30
CA CYS A 379 10.71 14.64 -7.72
C CYS A 379 10.37 13.66 -6.59
N ALA A 380 9.77 12.53 -6.90
CA ALA A 380 9.55 11.47 -5.93
C ALA A 380 10.17 10.15 -6.42
N VAL A 381 10.78 9.41 -5.50
CA VAL A 381 11.25 8.06 -5.73
C VAL A 381 10.53 7.16 -4.74
N VAL A 382 9.79 6.18 -5.24
CA VAL A 382 8.89 5.38 -4.43
C VAL A 382 9.21 3.91 -4.61
N VAL A 383 9.62 3.24 -3.54
CA VAL A 383 9.66 1.78 -3.48
C VAL A 383 8.26 1.31 -3.12
N SER A 384 7.65 0.49 -3.93
CA SER A 384 6.36 -0.12 -3.62
C SER A 384 6.18 -1.45 -4.36
N HIS A 385 5.42 -2.35 -3.75
CA HIS A 385 4.92 -3.57 -4.37
C HIS A 385 3.47 -3.43 -4.86
N ASP A 386 2.80 -2.31 -4.57
CA ASP A 386 1.47 -1.99 -5.10
C ASP A 386 1.60 -1.53 -6.58
N ARG A 387 1.35 -2.47 -7.50
CA ARG A 387 1.44 -2.25 -8.95
C ARG A 387 0.44 -1.21 -9.43
N TRP A 388 -0.76 -1.18 -8.87
CA TRP A 388 -1.79 -0.19 -9.19
C TRP A 388 -1.36 1.23 -8.83
N PHE A 389 -0.75 1.38 -7.65
CA PHE A 389 -0.19 2.64 -7.20
C PHE A 389 0.93 3.11 -8.14
N LEU A 390 1.87 2.23 -8.45
CA LEU A 390 2.99 2.55 -9.35
C LEU A 390 2.52 2.91 -10.76
N ASP A 391 1.58 2.14 -11.31
CA ASP A 391 1.06 2.38 -12.67
C ASP A 391 0.37 3.74 -12.78
N ARG A 392 -0.30 4.16 -11.72
CA ARG A 392 -1.03 5.42 -11.69
C ARG A 392 -0.13 6.65 -11.56
N ILE A 393 0.93 6.57 -10.73
CA ILE A 393 1.72 7.76 -10.40
C ILE A 393 3.08 7.84 -11.08
N CYS A 394 3.69 6.70 -11.45
CA CYS A 394 5.06 6.67 -11.94
C CYS A 394 5.16 7.11 -13.40
N THR A 395 6.17 7.94 -13.65
CA THR A 395 6.60 8.34 -14.99
C THR A 395 7.82 7.56 -15.46
N HIS A 396 8.53 6.93 -14.53
CA HIS A 396 9.71 6.12 -14.78
C HIS A 396 9.74 4.95 -13.81
N ILE A 397 10.37 3.86 -14.21
CA ILE A 397 10.57 2.65 -13.40
C ILE A 397 12.07 2.37 -13.28
N LEU A 398 12.55 2.11 -12.07
CA LEU A 398 13.86 1.57 -11.77
C LEU A 398 13.69 0.13 -11.28
N SER A 399 13.96 -0.83 -12.16
CA SER A 399 13.74 -2.25 -11.90
C SER A 399 15.02 -2.97 -11.52
N PHE A 400 15.00 -3.63 -10.39
CA PHE A 400 16.03 -4.58 -9.95
C PHE A 400 15.63 -5.98 -10.46
N GLU A 401 16.23 -6.42 -11.58
CA GLU A 401 15.81 -7.64 -12.31
C GLU A 401 16.50 -8.94 -11.83
N GLY A 402 17.27 -8.87 -10.77
CA GLY A 402 18.12 -9.98 -10.32
C GLY A 402 19.52 -9.93 -10.96
N ASP A 403 20.39 -10.90 -10.58
CA ASP A 403 21.77 -11.00 -11.07
C ASP A 403 22.55 -9.67 -11.05
N SER A 404 22.22 -8.81 -10.09
CA SER A 404 22.79 -7.46 -9.91
C SER A 404 22.52 -6.49 -11.08
N ASN A 405 21.58 -6.80 -11.96
CA ASN A 405 21.14 -5.96 -13.06
C ASN A 405 20.04 -5.00 -12.60
N VAL A 406 20.21 -3.72 -12.93
CA VAL A 406 19.18 -2.68 -12.66
C VAL A 406 18.92 -1.90 -13.92
N VAL A 407 17.65 -1.84 -14.31
CA VAL A 407 17.20 -1.18 -15.54
C VAL A 407 16.41 0.08 -15.20
N PHE A 408 16.74 1.20 -15.82
CA PHE A 408 15.97 2.43 -15.75
C PHE A 408 15.12 2.58 -17.00
N TYR A 409 13.80 2.61 -16.84
CA TYR A 409 12.82 2.66 -17.90
C TYR A 409 11.98 3.93 -17.82
N GLU A 410 11.76 4.62 -18.96
CA GLU A 410 10.86 5.76 -19.07
C GLU A 410 9.48 5.28 -19.49
N GLY A 411 8.50 5.37 -18.61
CA GLY A 411 7.12 4.92 -18.82
C GLY A 411 6.45 4.50 -17.54
N SER A 412 5.18 4.07 -17.65
CA SER A 412 4.38 3.54 -16.55
C SER A 412 4.79 2.10 -16.19
N TYR A 413 4.25 1.60 -15.08
CA TYR A 413 4.47 0.21 -14.67
C TYR A 413 3.95 -0.80 -15.71
N SER A 414 2.74 -0.59 -16.25
CA SER A 414 2.14 -1.47 -17.28
C SER A 414 2.95 -1.48 -18.56
N GLU A 415 3.52 -0.34 -18.98
CA GLU A 415 4.39 -0.26 -20.16
C GLU A 415 5.70 -1.02 -19.95
N TYR A 416 6.31 -0.87 -18.76
CA TYR A 416 7.50 -1.64 -18.38
C TYR A 416 7.21 -3.15 -18.39
N GLU A 417 6.11 -3.57 -17.76
CA GLU A 417 5.72 -4.98 -17.66
C GLU A 417 5.53 -5.61 -19.05
N ALA A 418 4.87 -4.91 -19.98
CA ALA A 418 4.67 -5.37 -21.34
C ALA A 418 6.00 -5.61 -22.10
N VAL A 419 7.02 -4.76 -21.85
CA VAL A 419 8.35 -4.91 -22.44
C VAL A 419 9.12 -6.06 -21.79
N SER A 420 9.07 -6.18 -20.47
CA SER A 420 9.76 -7.24 -19.70
C SER A 420 9.25 -8.63 -20.10
N TYR A 421 7.94 -8.82 -20.21
CA TYR A 421 7.36 -10.11 -20.67
C TYR A 421 7.77 -10.47 -22.10
N THR A 422 7.94 -9.49 -23.00
CA THR A 422 8.39 -9.77 -24.37
C THR A 422 9.83 -10.25 -24.42
N HIS A 423 10.69 -9.79 -23.53
CA HIS A 423 12.08 -10.26 -23.43
C HIS A 423 12.20 -11.69 -22.87
N LEU A 424 11.32 -12.07 -21.95
CA LEU A 424 11.30 -13.42 -21.33
C LEU A 424 10.71 -14.49 -22.28
N THR A 425 9.87 -14.09 -23.26
CA THR A 425 9.17 -15.02 -24.18
C THR A 425 9.88 -15.22 -25.51
N LEU A 426 10.93 -14.47 -25.83
CA LEU A 426 11.73 -14.74 -27.02
C LEU A 426 12.58 -16.01 -26.77
N PRO A 427 12.39 -17.10 -27.55
CA PRO A 427 13.30 -18.25 -27.46
C PRO A 427 14.70 -17.76 -27.83
N THR A 428 15.66 -17.98 -26.95
CA THR A 428 17.07 -17.88 -27.29
C THR A 428 17.35 -18.89 -28.40
N ASN A 429 17.17 -18.48 -29.65
CA ASN A 429 17.73 -19.21 -30.78
C ASN A 429 19.25 -19.08 -30.70
N SER A 430 19.87 -19.98 -29.92
CA SER A 430 21.27 -20.26 -30.02
C SER A 430 21.56 -20.88 -31.42
N LEU A 431 22.23 -20.10 -32.25
CA LEU A 431 23.01 -20.64 -33.37
C LEU A 431 24.23 -21.38 -32.82
#